data_3c6965a08444560330e5f03b2608a748
#
_entry.id   3c6965a08444560330e5f03b2608a748
#
_cell.length_a   1.000
_cell.length_b   1.000
_cell.length_c   1.000
_cell.angle_alpha   90.00
_cell.angle_beta   90.00
_cell.angle_gamma   90.00
#
_symmetry.space_group_name_H-M   'P 1'
#
loop_
_entity.id
_entity.type
_entity.pdbx_description
1 polymer ?
#
loop_
_entity_poly.entity_id
_entity_poly.type
_entity_poly.pdbx_seq_one_letter_code
_entity_poly.pdbx_strand_id
1 'polypeptide(L)'
;NRHYPNLRSVIMIADGGSTDDTREVAKEFEIKPWQEKIVSIYRGPGGKGSAFRSIFETAHTLQVKACMVVDSDLRSISSDWVSHLLEPVLGYGYEYVSPVYTRYKYDGTITNNIVYNLTRCLYGLRLRQPIGGDFAFSGKLAAHYVEQDVWETDVARYGIDIWMTTHAITSGMKLCQSNLGVKIHDAKDPAEALGPMFRQVVHTLFILMEQFESKWRSIRGSQSLPVFGFATSVEPEPVKVDFERLIREYKTGFRQFKGLYRDVFSPECFEELKKCAGLAPRKFTMPVEAWAKVLFETAATFHSWTTNRAQLVNLVTPLYLGRVASFINRTRDMTTEQAEQVVEEQAQLFEDQKDSIKLKTLVSSVVDKETQEKIDVVKSRLIRNMNYCEICATDVLNYVASIFARGDVKKK
;
A
#
# COMPACT_ATOMS: atom_id res chain seq x y z
N ASN A 1 -25.80 -19.45 -1.76
CA ASN A 1 -27.10 -20.17 -1.59
C ASN A 1 -27.73 -19.96 -0.23
N ARG A 2 -26.94 -19.96 0.85
CA ARG A 2 -27.48 -19.82 2.24
C ARG A 2 -28.10 -18.42 2.46
N HIS A 3 -27.42 -17.35 2.03
CA HIS A 3 -27.84 -15.97 2.31
C HIS A 3 -28.73 -15.39 1.20
N TYR A 4 -28.48 -15.78 -0.06
CA TYR A 4 -29.19 -15.26 -1.24
C TYR A 4 -29.69 -16.40 -2.14
N PRO A 5 -30.69 -17.19 -1.70
CA PRO A 5 -31.10 -18.41 -2.39
C PRO A 5 -31.74 -18.18 -3.77
N ASN A 6 -32.25 -16.98 -4.02
CA ASN A 6 -33.00 -16.64 -5.26
C ASN A 6 -32.33 -15.50 -6.05
N LEU A 7 -31.15 -15.05 -5.63
CA LEU A 7 -30.47 -13.95 -6.32
C LEU A 7 -29.68 -14.51 -7.50
N ARG A 8 -29.97 -14.03 -8.71
CA ARG A 8 -29.10 -14.31 -9.86
C ARG A 8 -27.69 -13.83 -9.55
N SER A 9 -26.74 -14.72 -9.67
CA SER A 9 -25.34 -14.44 -9.33
C SER A 9 -24.39 -15.06 -10.33
N VAL A 10 -23.25 -14.39 -10.53
CA VAL A 10 -22.14 -14.90 -11.34
C VAL A 10 -20.96 -15.15 -10.42
N ILE A 11 -20.37 -16.34 -10.51
CA ILE A 11 -19.11 -16.68 -9.85
C ILE A 11 -18.02 -16.62 -10.90
N MET A 12 -17.11 -15.69 -10.77
CA MET A 12 -16.00 -15.48 -11.70
C MET A 12 -14.67 -15.87 -11.09
N ILE A 13 -13.94 -16.72 -11.80
CA ILE A 13 -12.55 -17.04 -11.53
C ILE A 13 -11.69 -16.37 -12.61
N ALA A 14 -10.99 -15.32 -12.23
CA ALA A 14 -10.05 -14.60 -13.09
C ALA A 14 -8.65 -15.20 -12.91
N ASP A 15 -8.30 -16.16 -13.74
CA ASP A 15 -7.05 -16.90 -13.67
C ASP A 15 -5.91 -16.18 -14.39
N GLY A 16 -4.70 -16.26 -13.84
CA GLY A 16 -3.48 -15.66 -14.40
C GLY A 16 -2.77 -16.52 -15.44
N GLY A 17 -3.38 -17.62 -15.86
CA GLY A 17 -2.76 -18.62 -16.74
C GLY A 17 -2.10 -19.73 -15.95
N SER A 18 -2.77 -20.24 -14.93
CA SER A 18 -2.32 -21.42 -14.14
C SER A 18 -2.01 -22.60 -15.04
N THR A 19 -0.92 -23.30 -14.72
CA THR A 19 -0.44 -24.47 -15.47
C THR A 19 -0.75 -25.79 -14.75
N ASP A 20 -1.37 -25.71 -13.58
CA ASP A 20 -1.92 -26.81 -12.80
C ASP A 20 -3.42 -26.99 -13.06
N ASP A 21 -4.09 -27.88 -12.31
CA ASP A 21 -5.50 -28.20 -12.46
C ASP A 21 -6.46 -27.13 -11.92
N THR A 22 -5.98 -25.92 -11.56
CA THR A 22 -6.80 -24.85 -10.96
C THR A 22 -8.06 -24.54 -11.77
N ARG A 23 -7.93 -24.40 -13.09
CA ARG A 23 -9.07 -24.05 -13.96
C ARG A 23 -10.03 -25.21 -14.15
N GLU A 24 -9.52 -26.42 -14.24
CA GLU A 24 -10.29 -27.64 -14.36
C GLU A 24 -11.16 -27.85 -13.12
N VAL A 25 -10.55 -27.78 -11.93
CA VAL A 25 -11.28 -27.85 -10.64
C VAL A 25 -12.35 -26.76 -10.56
N ALA A 26 -12.02 -25.52 -10.96
CA ALA A 26 -12.99 -24.43 -10.97
C ALA A 26 -14.15 -24.66 -11.94
N LYS A 27 -13.92 -25.27 -13.11
CA LYS A 27 -14.97 -25.63 -14.09
C LYS A 27 -15.87 -26.75 -13.60
N GLU A 28 -15.29 -27.74 -12.93
CA GLU A 28 -16.03 -28.93 -12.44
C GLU A 28 -16.87 -28.63 -11.20
N PHE A 29 -16.53 -27.57 -10.42
CA PHE A 29 -17.29 -27.20 -9.24
C PHE A 29 -18.77 -26.95 -9.58
N GLU A 30 -19.68 -27.67 -8.94
CA GLU A 30 -21.11 -27.56 -9.19
C GLU A 30 -21.70 -26.26 -8.63
N ILE A 31 -22.50 -25.59 -9.44
CA ILE A 31 -23.26 -24.40 -9.09
C ILE A 31 -24.76 -24.66 -9.15
N LYS A 32 -25.56 -23.75 -8.60
CA LYS A 32 -27.04 -23.88 -8.65
C LYS A 32 -27.59 -23.35 -9.96
N PRO A 33 -28.80 -23.76 -10.38
CA PRO A 33 -29.39 -23.38 -11.68
C PRO A 33 -29.56 -21.86 -11.90
N TRP A 34 -29.63 -21.08 -10.84
CA TRP A 34 -29.73 -19.60 -10.92
C TRP A 34 -28.39 -18.87 -10.84
N GLN A 35 -27.30 -19.63 -10.79
CA GLN A 35 -25.95 -19.10 -10.79
C GLN A 35 -25.31 -19.33 -12.14
N GLU A 36 -24.47 -18.42 -12.54
CA GLU A 36 -23.60 -18.56 -13.70
C GLU A 36 -22.14 -18.61 -13.23
N LYS A 37 -21.32 -19.30 -13.99
CA LYS A 37 -19.88 -19.45 -13.67
C LYS A 37 -19.06 -19.03 -14.89
N ILE A 38 -18.07 -18.17 -14.63
CA ILE A 38 -17.09 -17.73 -15.62
C ILE A 38 -15.70 -18.14 -15.13
N VAL A 39 -15.01 -18.97 -15.87
CA VAL A 39 -13.61 -19.32 -15.65
C VAL A 39 -12.82 -18.81 -16.85
N SER A 40 -12.05 -17.77 -16.65
CA SER A 40 -11.34 -17.09 -17.74
C SER A 40 -9.89 -16.77 -17.38
N ILE A 41 -9.02 -16.81 -18.37
CA ILE A 41 -7.68 -16.25 -18.25
C ILE A 41 -7.81 -14.76 -18.55
N TYR A 42 -7.40 -13.91 -17.60
CA TYR A 42 -7.40 -12.46 -17.79
C TYR A 42 -6.28 -12.04 -18.76
N ARG A 43 -6.47 -10.88 -19.40
CA ARG A 43 -5.49 -10.26 -20.30
C ARG A 43 -4.73 -9.15 -19.58
N GLY A 44 -3.53 -8.85 -20.07
CA GLY A 44 -2.69 -7.78 -19.55
C GLY A 44 -1.49 -8.28 -18.73
N PRO A 45 -0.77 -7.38 -18.04
CA PRO A 45 0.36 -7.75 -17.19
C PRO A 45 -0.05 -8.74 -16.09
N GLY A 46 0.78 -9.75 -15.82
CA GLY A 46 0.52 -10.71 -14.76
C GLY A 46 0.43 -10.03 -13.39
N GLY A 47 -0.71 -10.18 -12.69
CA GLY A 47 -0.91 -9.62 -11.36
C GLY A 47 -2.37 -9.51 -10.92
N LYS A 48 -2.55 -9.29 -9.62
CA LYS A 48 -3.87 -9.18 -8.98
C LYS A 48 -4.76 -8.11 -9.64
N GLY A 49 -4.19 -6.94 -9.96
CA GLY A 49 -4.94 -5.85 -10.57
C GLY A 49 -5.48 -6.19 -11.96
N SER A 50 -4.74 -6.93 -12.77
CA SER A 50 -5.25 -7.42 -14.07
C SER A 50 -6.41 -8.40 -13.92
N ALA A 51 -6.36 -9.26 -12.89
CA ALA A 51 -7.50 -10.12 -12.55
C ALA A 51 -8.71 -9.26 -12.14
N PHE A 52 -8.51 -8.25 -11.31
CA PHE A 52 -9.56 -7.34 -10.87
C PHE A 52 -10.12 -6.52 -12.03
N ARG A 53 -9.29 -6.04 -12.96
CA ARG A 53 -9.75 -5.39 -14.19
C ARG A 53 -10.75 -6.25 -14.93
N SER A 54 -10.42 -7.53 -15.17
CA SER A 54 -11.33 -8.47 -15.84
C SER A 54 -12.66 -8.66 -15.09
N ILE A 55 -12.61 -8.67 -13.74
CA ILE A 55 -13.81 -8.73 -12.90
C ILE A 55 -14.63 -7.44 -13.04
N PHE A 56 -14.01 -6.25 -13.02
CA PHE A 56 -14.70 -4.97 -13.17
C PHE A 56 -15.35 -4.83 -14.56
N GLU A 57 -14.64 -5.20 -15.63
CA GLU A 57 -15.16 -5.22 -16.99
C GLU A 57 -16.39 -6.14 -17.11
N THR A 58 -16.33 -7.33 -16.50
CA THR A 58 -17.44 -8.27 -16.45
C THR A 58 -18.61 -7.70 -15.63
N ALA A 59 -18.34 -7.16 -14.45
CA ALA A 59 -19.35 -6.56 -13.58
C ALA A 59 -20.07 -5.37 -14.26
N HIS A 60 -19.30 -4.53 -14.97
CA HIS A 60 -19.84 -3.41 -15.75
C HIS A 60 -20.70 -3.92 -16.93
N THR A 61 -20.20 -4.87 -17.71
CA THR A 61 -20.92 -5.45 -18.86
C THR A 61 -22.25 -6.10 -18.44
N LEU A 62 -22.26 -6.81 -17.32
CA LEU A 62 -23.45 -7.45 -16.77
C LEU A 62 -24.35 -6.49 -15.97
N GLN A 63 -23.94 -5.24 -15.80
CA GLN A 63 -24.66 -4.22 -15.02
C GLN A 63 -25.05 -4.73 -13.63
N VAL A 64 -24.13 -5.36 -12.93
CA VAL A 64 -24.38 -5.92 -11.60
C VAL A 64 -24.73 -4.84 -10.58
N LYS A 65 -25.61 -5.15 -9.64
CA LYS A 65 -25.91 -4.24 -8.52
C LYS A 65 -24.76 -4.15 -7.52
N ALA A 66 -24.12 -5.28 -7.25
CA ALA A 66 -22.99 -5.41 -6.33
C ALA A 66 -22.00 -6.44 -6.86
N CYS A 67 -20.74 -6.22 -6.56
CA CYS A 67 -19.64 -7.14 -6.81
C CYS A 67 -18.86 -7.36 -5.52
N MET A 68 -18.38 -8.57 -5.31
CA MET A 68 -17.50 -8.94 -4.21
C MET A 68 -16.27 -9.64 -4.80
N VAL A 69 -15.10 -9.26 -4.32
CA VAL A 69 -13.82 -9.91 -4.65
C VAL A 69 -13.20 -10.49 -3.39
N VAL A 70 -12.57 -11.65 -3.52
CA VAL A 70 -11.84 -12.33 -2.43
C VAL A 70 -10.54 -12.92 -2.97
N ASP A 71 -9.51 -12.94 -2.13
CA ASP A 71 -8.26 -13.62 -2.43
C ASP A 71 -8.50 -15.14 -2.52
N SER A 72 -7.82 -15.82 -3.44
CA SER A 72 -8.02 -17.25 -3.70
C SER A 72 -7.26 -18.19 -2.75
N ASP A 73 -6.33 -17.66 -1.95
CA ASP A 73 -5.48 -18.39 -1.00
C ASP A 73 -6.01 -18.39 0.44
N LEU A 74 -7.28 -17.98 0.64
CA LEU A 74 -7.89 -17.89 1.96
C LEU A 74 -8.30 -19.26 2.51
N ARG A 75 -7.88 -19.56 3.75
CA ARG A 75 -8.28 -20.73 4.51
C ARG A 75 -9.42 -20.44 5.49
N SER A 76 -9.67 -19.16 5.80
CA SER A 76 -10.68 -18.73 6.79
C SER A 76 -12.01 -18.29 6.18
N ILE A 77 -12.15 -18.29 4.86
CA ILE A 77 -13.38 -17.84 4.20
C ILE A 77 -14.57 -18.70 4.63
N SER A 78 -15.69 -18.06 4.97
CA SER A 78 -16.96 -18.71 5.31
C SER A 78 -18.10 -18.17 4.47
N SER A 79 -19.24 -18.89 4.48
CA SER A 79 -20.45 -18.41 3.80
C SER A 79 -20.94 -17.05 4.31
N ASP A 80 -20.62 -16.70 5.56
CA ASP A 80 -21.06 -15.46 6.19
C ASP A 80 -20.32 -14.24 5.65
N TRP A 81 -19.11 -14.40 5.11
CA TRP A 81 -18.41 -13.33 4.39
C TRP A 81 -19.22 -12.77 3.24
N VAL A 82 -19.98 -13.63 2.55
CA VAL A 82 -20.83 -13.22 1.43
C VAL A 82 -21.90 -12.23 1.88
N SER A 83 -22.60 -12.51 2.99
CA SER A 83 -23.58 -11.58 3.53
C SER A 83 -22.94 -10.34 4.14
N HIS A 84 -21.84 -10.50 4.89
CA HIS A 84 -21.15 -9.39 5.51
C HIS A 84 -20.60 -8.37 4.49
N LEU A 85 -20.15 -8.82 3.34
CA LEU A 85 -19.64 -7.95 2.28
C LEU A 85 -20.77 -7.41 1.38
N LEU A 86 -21.74 -8.22 0.99
CA LEU A 86 -22.75 -7.80 0.02
C LEU A 86 -23.95 -7.07 0.63
N GLU A 87 -24.37 -7.40 1.85
CA GLU A 87 -25.52 -6.79 2.48
C GLU A 87 -25.42 -5.25 2.63
N PRO A 88 -24.26 -4.68 3.03
CA PRO A 88 -24.10 -3.24 3.06
C PRO A 88 -24.35 -2.58 1.71
N VAL A 89 -23.96 -3.22 0.60
CA VAL A 89 -24.17 -2.69 -0.74
C VAL A 89 -25.62 -2.87 -1.18
N LEU A 90 -26.17 -4.07 -1.03
CA LEU A 90 -27.49 -4.42 -1.56
C LEU A 90 -28.64 -3.85 -0.73
N GLY A 91 -28.49 -3.82 0.60
CA GLY A 91 -29.53 -3.46 1.56
C GLY A 91 -29.43 -2.03 2.09
N TYR A 92 -28.22 -1.46 2.21
CA TYR A 92 -27.97 -0.19 2.89
C TYR A 92 -27.39 0.90 2.00
N GLY A 93 -27.19 0.62 0.69
CA GLY A 93 -26.75 1.60 -0.29
C GLY A 93 -25.32 2.09 -0.09
N TYR A 94 -24.45 1.28 0.52
CA TYR A 94 -23.01 1.54 0.51
C TYR A 94 -22.44 1.22 -0.85
N GLU A 95 -21.42 1.94 -1.24
CA GLU A 95 -20.81 1.79 -2.56
C GLU A 95 -19.43 1.11 -2.49
N TYR A 96 -18.82 1.09 -1.29
CA TYR A 96 -17.57 0.39 -1.04
C TYR A 96 -17.54 -0.17 0.39
N VAL A 97 -17.18 -1.44 0.51
CA VAL A 97 -17.07 -2.17 1.77
C VAL A 97 -15.65 -2.71 1.89
N SER A 98 -14.91 -2.19 2.87
CA SER A 98 -13.58 -2.69 3.21
C SER A 98 -13.68 -3.69 4.36
N PRO A 99 -12.86 -4.74 4.38
CA PRO A 99 -12.87 -5.70 5.47
C PRO A 99 -12.30 -5.11 6.78
N VAL A 100 -12.70 -5.69 7.88
CA VAL A 100 -11.99 -5.64 9.16
C VAL A 100 -11.66 -7.06 9.55
N TYR A 101 -10.39 -7.33 9.85
CA TYR A 101 -9.91 -8.64 10.25
C TYR A 101 -9.25 -8.59 11.62
N THR A 102 -9.37 -9.69 12.34
CA THR A 102 -8.39 -10.04 13.37
C THR A 102 -7.22 -10.75 12.69
N ARG A 103 -6.03 -10.14 12.74
CA ARG A 103 -4.79 -10.70 12.20
C ARG A 103 -3.76 -10.83 13.31
N TYR A 104 -2.85 -11.80 13.18
CA TYR A 104 -1.70 -11.82 14.06
C TYR A 104 -0.90 -10.51 13.95
N LYS A 105 -0.40 -10.02 15.07
CA LYS A 105 0.25 -8.68 15.18
C LYS A 105 1.40 -8.44 14.17
N TYR A 106 2.00 -9.49 13.63
CA TYR A 106 3.07 -9.40 12.62
C TYR A 106 2.60 -9.73 11.19
N ASP A 107 1.33 -9.99 11.00
CA ASP A 107 0.72 -10.04 9.68
C ASP A 107 0.25 -8.63 9.24
N GLY A 108 0.32 -8.38 7.94
CA GLY A 108 -0.11 -7.08 7.38
C GLY A 108 0.80 -5.91 7.75
N THR A 109 2.12 -6.10 7.84
CA THR A 109 3.08 -5.08 8.27
C THR A 109 3.10 -3.85 7.38
N ILE A 110 2.81 -3.95 6.08
CA ILE A 110 2.65 -2.80 5.17
C ILE A 110 1.42 -1.99 5.57
N THR A 111 0.29 -2.64 5.83
CA THR A 111 -0.93 -2.00 6.33
C THR A 111 -0.64 -1.27 7.64
N ASN A 112 -0.08 -1.97 8.62
CA ASN A 112 0.10 -1.47 9.98
C ASN A 112 1.12 -0.33 10.09
N ASN A 113 2.18 -0.33 9.28
CA ASN A 113 3.24 0.66 9.39
C ASN A 113 3.17 1.78 8.33
N ILE A 114 2.35 1.65 7.28
CA ILE A 114 2.31 2.62 6.19
C ILE A 114 0.88 2.95 5.78
N VAL A 115 0.17 1.99 5.20
CA VAL A 115 -1.01 2.29 4.40
C VAL A 115 -2.18 2.76 5.25
N TYR A 116 -2.44 2.13 6.39
CA TYR A 116 -3.48 2.59 7.33
C TYR A 116 -3.16 4.01 7.85
N ASN A 117 -1.93 4.22 8.28
CA ASN A 117 -1.50 5.50 8.85
C ASN A 117 -1.64 6.64 7.83
N LEU A 118 -1.16 6.43 6.60
CA LEU A 118 -1.26 7.44 5.55
C LEU A 118 -2.70 7.64 5.06
N THR A 119 -3.47 6.57 4.86
CA THR A 119 -4.88 6.68 4.44
C THR A 119 -5.69 7.46 5.48
N ARG A 120 -5.53 7.14 6.76
CA ARG A 120 -6.19 7.84 7.86
C ARG A 120 -5.75 9.30 7.94
N CYS A 121 -4.47 9.54 7.92
CA CYS A 121 -3.88 10.88 7.98
C CYS A 121 -4.33 11.76 6.78
N LEU A 122 -4.30 11.23 5.57
CA LEU A 122 -4.60 11.99 4.36
C LEU A 122 -6.11 12.22 4.19
N TYR A 123 -6.90 11.17 4.30
CA TYR A 123 -8.31 11.23 3.93
C TYR A 123 -9.27 11.35 5.12
N GLY A 124 -8.76 11.35 6.36
CA GLY A 124 -9.57 11.55 7.55
C GLY A 124 -10.56 10.42 7.84
N LEU A 125 -10.25 9.20 7.40
CA LEU A 125 -11.11 8.03 7.60
C LEU A 125 -10.36 6.90 8.29
N ARG A 126 -10.92 6.38 9.39
CA ARG A 126 -10.39 5.21 10.09
C ARG A 126 -10.81 3.93 9.38
N LEU A 127 -10.31 3.75 8.16
CA LEU A 127 -10.51 2.57 7.33
C LEU A 127 -9.34 1.61 7.58
N ARG A 128 -9.59 0.59 8.45
CA ARG A 128 -8.49 -0.20 9.06
C ARG A 128 -7.70 -1.06 8.10
N GLN A 129 -8.33 -1.55 7.02
CA GLN A 129 -7.72 -2.45 6.04
C GLN A 129 -7.81 -1.89 4.61
N PRO A 130 -7.12 -0.78 4.28
CA PRO A 130 -7.22 -0.17 2.95
C PRO A 130 -6.66 -1.06 1.83
N ILE A 131 -5.86 -2.08 2.18
CA ILE A 131 -5.31 -3.10 1.29
C ILE A 131 -5.66 -4.50 1.82
N GLY A 132 -6.94 -4.69 2.16
CA GLY A 132 -7.41 -5.91 2.82
C GLY A 132 -7.47 -7.15 1.91
N GLY A 133 -7.55 -6.97 0.62
CA GLY A 133 -7.63 -8.05 -0.36
C GLY A 133 -9.05 -8.46 -0.71
N ASP A 134 -9.97 -8.34 0.23
CA ASP A 134 -11.34 -8.80 0.11
C ASP A 134 -12.28 -7.60 0.24
N PHE A 135 -13.03 -7.29 -0.80
CA PHE A 135 -13.85 -6.09 -0.85
C PHE A 135 -15.21 -6.36 -1.47
N ALA A 136 -16.19 -5.51 -1.15
CA ALA A 136 -17.40 -5.44 -1.97
C ALA A 136 -17.63 -3.99 -2.43
N PHE A 137 -18.28 -3.84 -3.56
CA PHE A 137 -18.55 -2.54 -4.15
C PHE A 137 -19.78 -2.58 -5.07
N SER A 138 -20.36 -1.41 -5.30
CA SER A 138 -21.50 -1.26 -6.19
C SER A 138 -21.11 -1.42 -7.67
N GLY A 139 -22.06 -1.79 -8.51
CA GLY A 139 -21.85 -1.79 -9.96
C GLY A 139 -21.46 -0.42 -10.52
N LYS A 140 -21.94 0.66 -9.91
CA LYS A 140 -21.53 2.04 -10.24
C LYS A 140 -20.03 2.25 -10.01
N LEU A 141 -19.50 1.76 -8.89
CA LEU A 141 -18.07 1.88 -8.60
C LEU A 141 -17.23 0.98 -9.51
N ALA A 142 -17.73 -0.22 -9.86
CA ALA A 142 -17.07 -1.08 -10.86
C ALA A 142 -16.94 -0.36 -12.21
N ALA A 143 -18.01 0.30 -12.68
CA ALA A 143 -17.97 1.10 -13.90
C ALA A 143 -16.93 2.23 -13.82
N HIS A 144 -16.89 2.96 -12.70
CA HIS A 144 -15.89 4.00 -12.47
C HIS A 144 -14.45 3.47 -12.55
N TYR A 145 -14.18 2.26 -12.03
CA TYR A 145 -12.84 1.64 -12.10
C TYR A 145 -12.44 1.26 -13.54
N VAL A 146 -13.39 0.78 -14.34
CA VAL A 146 -13.13 0.41 -15.75
C VAL A 146 -12.71 1.61 -16.60
N GLU A 147 -13.26 2.81 -16.31
CA GLU A 147 -13.00 4.04 -17.05
C GLU A 147 -11.57 4.58 -16.85
N GLN A 148 -10.83 4.08 -15.86
CA GLN A 148 -9.52 4.60 -15.53
C GLN A 148 -8.41 3.96 -16.39
N ASP A 149 -7.49 4.80 -16.89
CA ASP A 149 -6.33 4.35 -17.69
C ASP A 149 -5.11 4.12 -16.78
N VAL A 150 -5.10 2.99 -16.07
CA VAL A 150 -4.04 2.66 -15.08
C VAL A 150 -3.47 1.25 -15.24
N TRP A 151 -3.95 0.50 -16.20
CA TRP A 151 -3.75 -0.94 -16.29
C TRP A 151 -2.36 -1.37 -16.81
N GLU A 152 -1.51 -0.43 -17.18
CA GLU A 152 -0.10 -0.64 -17.52
C GLU A 152 0.85 -0.20 -16.38
N THR A 153 0.30 0.15 -15.20
CA THR A 153 1.04 0.61 -14.03
C THR A 153 1.12 -0.46 -12.94
N ASP A 154 1.65 -0.11 -11.77
CA ASP A 154 1.65 -1.00 -10.59
C ASP A 154 0.23 -1.36 -10.10
N VAL A 155 -0.80 -0.62 -10.55
CA VAL A 155 -2.21 -0.93 -10.31
C VAL A 155 -2.60 -2.27 -10.94
N ALA A 156 -2.01 -2.67 -12.08
CA ALA A 156 -2.20 -4.00 -12.65
C ALA A 156 -1.70 -5.14 -11.74
N ARG A 157 -0.94 -4.82 -10.69
CA ARG A 157 -0.33 -5.77 -9.75
C ARG A 157 -0.84 -5.53 -8.33
N TYR A 158 0.05 -5.43 -7.34
CA TYR A 158 -0.31 -5.24 -5.93
C TYR A 158 -0.76 -3.81 -5.56
N GLY A 159 -0.58 -2.84 -6.45
CA GLY A 159 -1.10 -1.48 -6.26
C GLY A 159 -2.62 -1.37 -6.32
N ILE A 160 -3.33 -2.41 -6.78
CA ILE A 160 -4.78 -2.38 -7.01
C ILE A 160 -5.57 -2.06 -5.74
N ASP A 161 -5.26 -2.69 -4.61
CA ASP A 161 -6.06 -2.55 -3.40
C ASP A 161 -6.09 -1.09 -2.90
N ILE A 162 -4.91 -0.46 -2.79
CA ILE A 162 -4.84 0.95 -2.34
C ILE A 162 -5.42 1.90 -3.38
N TRP A 163 -5.29 1.58 -4.67
CA TRP A 163 -5.87 2.36 -5.74
C TRP A 163 -7.41 2.34 -5.67
N MET A 164 -8.03 1.16 -5.54
CA MET A 164 -9.48 1.01 -5.38
C MET A 164 -10.01 1.79 -4.19
N THR A 165 -9.38 1.60 -3.04
CA THR A 165 -9.76 2.26 -1.78
C THR A 165 -9.68 3.78 -1.92
N THR A 166 -8.57 4.29 -2.47
CA THR A 166 -8.38 5.74 -2.63
C THR A 166 -9.38 6.33 -3.61
N HIS A 167 -9.64 5.67 -4.74
CA HIS A 167 -10.65 6.12 -5.69
C HIS A 167 -12.07 6.11 -5.09
N ALA A 168 -12.44 5.08 -4.32
CA ALA A 168 -13.72 5.07 -3.62
C ALA A 168 -13.86 6.27 -2.67
N ILE A 169 -12.82 6.56 -1.88
CA ILE A 169 -12.80 7.71 -0.96
C ILE A 169 -12.91 9.04 -1.73
N THR A 170 -12.05 9.24 -2.72
CA THR A 170 -11.90 10.54 -3.39
C THR A 170 -13.03 10.86 -4.37
N SER A 171 -13.75 9.84 -4.83
CA SER A 171 -14.98 10.00 -5.64
C SER A 171 -16.22 10.24 -4.79
N GLY A 172 -16.09 10.34 -3.45
CA GLY A 172 -17.21 10.61 -2.55
C GLY A 172 -18.20 9.47 -2.43
N MET A 173 -17.76 8.24 -2.65
CA MET A 173 -18.60 7.06 -2.47
C MET A 173 -18.96 6.86 -1.00
N LYS A 174 -20.12 6.26 -0.72
CA LYS A 174 -20.53 5.91 0.64
C LYS A 174 -19.80 4.65 1.09
N LEU A 175 -18.89 4.80 2.08
CA LEU A 175 -18.03 3.72 2.55
C LEU A 175 -18.47 3.16 3.90
N CYS A 176 -18.25 1.87 4.10
CA CYS A 176 -18.29 1.23 5.40
C CYS A 176 -17.22 0.13 5.49
N GLN A 177 -17.14 -0.48 6.65
CA GLN A 177 -16.31 -1.63 6.90
C GLN A 177 -17.17 -2.83 7.28
N SER A 178 -16.66 -4.04 7.08
CA SER A 178 -17.32 -5.25 7.52
C SER A 178 -16.37 -6.19 8.24
N ASN A 179 -16.79 -6.66 9.40
CA ASN A 179 -16.02 -7.61 10.20
C ASN A 179 -16.14 -9.01 9.59
N LEU A 180 -15.01 -9.57 9.17
CA LEU A 180 -14.92 -10.88 8.55
C LEU A 180 -14.26 -11.93 9.47
N GLY A 181 -14.00 -11.55 10.73
CA GLY A 181 -13.37 -12.43 11.71
C GLY A 181 -11.85 -12.56 11.50
N VAL A 182 -11.32 -13.74 11.74
CA VAL A 182 -9.87 -14.01 11.56
C VAL A 182 -9.54 -14.23 10.10
N LYS A 183 -8.50 -13.54 9.59
CA LYS A 183 -7.95 -13.84 8.27
C LYS A 183 -6.81 -14.85 8.40
N ILE A 184 -6.99 -16.02 7.77
CA ILE A 184 -5.97 -17.07 7.69
C ILE A 184 -5.65 -17.31 6.22
N HIS A 185 -4.40 -17.11 5.85
CA HIS A 185 -3.83 -17.38 4.54
C HIS A 185 -2.38 -17.85 4.73
N ASP A 186 -1.73 -18.28 3.69
CA ASP A 186 -0.32 -18.64 3.76
C ASP A 186 0.52 -17.37 3.94
N ALA A 187 0.90 -17.12 5.20
CA ALA A 187 1.63 -15.93 5.58
C ALA A 187 3.02 -15.90 4.95
N LYS A 188 3.40 -14.76 4.39
CA LYS A 188 4.73 -14.52 3.81
C LYS A 188 5.61 -13.83 4.84
N ASP A 189 6.84 -14.34 5.05
CA ASP A 189 7.82 -13.64 5.90
C ASP A 189 8.11 -12.24 5.32
N PRO A 190 7.89 -11.17 6.10
CA PRO A 190 8.21 -9.81 5.69
C PRO A 190 9.66 -9.63 5.22
N ALA A 191 10.59 -10.39 5.77
CA ALA A 191 11.99 -10.30 5.42
C ALA A 191 12.34 -10.91 4.05
N GLU A 192 11.47 -11.80 3.51
CA GLU A 192 11.76 -12.54 2.28
C GLU A 192 10.91 -12.12 1.10
N ALA A 193 9.61 -12.00 1.30
CA ALA A 193 8.64 -12.02 0.19
C ALA A 193 7.94 -10.68 -0.07
N LEU A 194 8.05 -9.68 0.83
CA LEU A 194 7.28 -8.44 0.71
C LEU A 194 7.92 -7.36 -0.17
N GLY A 195 9.16 -7.53 -0.65
CA GLY A 195 9.86 -6.51 -1.43
C GLY A 195 9.08 -6.01 -2.67
N PRO A 196 8.64 -6.87 -3.58
CA PRO A 196 7.86 -6.46 -4.74
C PRO A 196 6.50 -5.84 -4.36
N MET A 197 5.78 -6.45 -3.41
CA MET A 197 4.51 -5.95 -2.92
C MET A 197 4.66 -4.56 -2.28
N PHE A 198 5.65 -4.39 -1.40
CA PHE A 198 5.97 -3.12 -0.77
C PHE A 198 6.18 -2.02 -1.83
N ARG A 199 7.04 -2.27 -2.81
CA ARG A 199 7.34 -1.28 -3.86
C ARG A 199 6.10 -0.86 -4.64
N GLN A 200 5.31 -1.82 -5.09
CA GLN A 200 4.12 -1.54 -5.91
C GLN A 200 3.02 -0.82 -5.12
N VAL A 201 2.78 -1.22 -3.88
CA VAL A 201 1.81 -0.56 -3.00
C VAL A 201 2.24 0.86 -2.67
N VAL A 202 3.49 1.06 -2.24
CA VAL A 202 4.00 2.38 -1.82
C VAL A 202 4.17 3.33 -3.01
N HIS A 203 4.62 2.82 -4.16
CA HIS A 203 4.69 3.60 -5.40
C HIS A 203 3.31 4.10 -5.83
N THR A 204 2.31 3.20 -5.86
CA THR A 204 0.93 3.57 -6.16
C THR A 204 0.39 4.58 -5.15
N LEU A 205 0.65 4.38 -3.85
CA LEU A 205 0.22 5.29 -2.79
C LEU A 205 0.78 6.71 -3.00
N PHE A 206 2.05 6.85 -3.35
CA PHE A 206 2.65 8.18 -3.60
C PHE A 206 2.10 8.84 -4.86
N ILE A 207 1.81 8.09 -5.92
CA ILE A 207 1.10 8.61 -7.10
C ILE A 207 -0.28 9.15 -6.71
N LEU A 208 -1.03 8.40 -5.91
CA LEU A 208 -2.36 8.81 -5.45
C LEU A 208 -2.31 10.03 -4.50
N MET A 209 -1.25 10.14 -3.69
CA MET A 209 -1.02 11.34 -2.87
C MET A 209 -0.88 12.58 -3.74
N GLU A 210 -0.15 12.51 -4.84
CA GLU A 210 -0.03 13.63 -5.78
C GLU A 210 -1.35 13.91 -6.51
N GLN A 211 -1.93 12.87 -7.08
CA GLN A 211 -3.17 12.98 -7.87
C GLN A 211 -4.30 13.63 -7.08
N PHE A 212 -4.41 13.31 -5.80
CA PHE A 212 -5.50 13.75 -4.94
C PHE A 212 -5.08 14.78 -3.89
N GLU A 213 -3.97 15.50 -4.10
CA GLU A 213 -3.48 16.51 -3.16
C GLU A 213 -4.55 17.53 -2.75
N SER A 214 -5.30 18.05 -3.71
CA SER A 214 -6.39 19.02 -3.47
C SER A 214 -7.50 18.45 -2.57
N LYS A 215 -7.71 17.12 -2.57
CA LYS A 215 -8.73 16.46 -1.75
C LYS A 215 -8.29 16.31 -0.30
N TRP A 216 -7.03 15.94 -0.03
CA TRP A 216 -6.59 15.61 1.31
C TRP A 216 -5.91 16.78 2.07
N ARG A 217 -5.45 17.81 1.38
CA ARG A 217 -4.68 18.91 2.00
C ARG A 217 -5.47 19.64 3.09
N SER A 218 -6.77 19.84 2.91
CA SER A 218 -7.65 20.54 3.86
C SER A 218 -8.20 19.66 4.98
N ILE A 219 -8.08 18.34 4.87
CA ILE A 219 -8.62 17.42 5.87
C ILE A 219 -7.84 17.53 7.18
N ARG A 220 -8.55 17.59 8.30
CA ARG A 220 -8.00 17.60 9.66
C ARG A 220 -8.71 16.55 10.50
N GLY A 221 -7.92 15.77 11.24
CA GLY A 221 -8.41 14.68 12.07
C GLY A 221 -9.03 13.54 11.26
N SER A 222 -9.59 12.56 11.96
CA SER A 222 -10.22 11.40 11.33
C SER A 222 -11.51 10.98 12.04
N GLN A 223 -12.43 10.41 11.28
CA GLN A 223 -13.70 9.85 11.78
C GLN A 223 -13.77 8.35 11.56
N SER A 224 -14.48 7.67 12.43
CA SER A 224 -14.79 6.25 12.30
C SER A 224 -15.80 6.03 11.18
N LEU A 225 -15.64 4.91 10.48
CA LEU A 225 -16.63 4.42 9.53
C LEU A 225 -17.57 3.41 10.21
N PRO A 226 -18.82 3.29 9.76
CA PRO A 226 -19.70 2.21 10.22
C PRO A 226 -19.06 0.84 9.96
N VAL A 227 -19.22 -0.08 10.92
CA VAL A 227 -18.73 -1.45 10.83
C VAL A 227 -19.90 -2.41 10.91
N PHE A 228 -20.08 -3.24 9.90
CA PHE A 228 -21.05 -4.33 9.86
C PHE A 228 -20.46 -5.62 10.43
N GLY A 229 -21.33 -6.51 10.89
CA GLY A 229 -20.91 -7.78 11.50
C GLY A 229 -20.36 -7.63 12.92
N PHE A 230 -19.97 -8.75 13.51
CA PHE A 230 -19.52 -8.81 14.91
C PHE A 230 -18.06 -9.24 14.95
N ALA A 231 -17.30 -8.64 15.87
CA ALA A 231 -15.94 -9.07 16.16
C ALA A 231 -15.94 -10.50 16.71
N THR A 232 -14.99 -11.30 16.28
CA THR A 232 -14.77 -12.65 16.83
C THR A 232 -13.59 -12.60 17.80
N SER A 233 -13.66 -13.36 18.89
CA SER A 233 -12.60 -13.48 19.88
C SER A 233 -11.60 -14.60 19.57
N VAL A 234 -11.52 -15.05 18.32
CA VAL A 234 -10.60 -16.12 17.93
C VAL A 234 -9.20 -15.54 17.79
N GLU A 235 -8.24 -16.16 18.47
CA GLU A 235 -6.82 -15.77 18.37
C GLU A 235 -6.26 -16.18 16.99
N PRO A 236 -5.58 -15.29 16.26
CA PRO A 236 -5.02 -15.61 14.96
C PRO A 236 -3.75 -16.48 15.07
N GLU A 237 -3.49 -17.25 14.02
CA GLU A 237 -2.29 -18.08 13.93
C GLU A 237 -1.01 -17.21 13.98
N PRO A 238 0.01 -17.58 14.79
CA PRO A 238 1.25 -16.85 14.88
C PRO A 238 2.04 -16.85 13.56
N VAL A 239 2.53 -15.69 13.16
CA VAL A 239 3.43 -15.53 12.01
C VAL A 239 4.87 -15.45 12.51
N LYS A 240 5.73 -16.29 11.94
CA LYS A 240 7.17 -16.25 12.21
C LYS A 240 7.82 -15.13 11.39
N VAL A 241 8.73 -14.39 12.02
CA VAL A 241 9.50 -13.34 11.35
C VAL A 241 10.97 -13.46 11.73
N ASP A 242 11.85 -13.41 10.74
CA ASP A 242 13.31 -13.35 10.98
C ASP A 242 13.71 -11.93 11.38
N PHE A 243 13.61 -11.66 12.68
CA PHE A 243 13.91 -10.37 13.28
C PHE A 243 15.36 -9.92 13.03
N GLU A 244 16.34 -10.84 13.15
CA GLU A 244 17.76 -10.53 12.94
C GLU A 244 18.03 -10.15 11.48
N ARG A 245 17.35 -10.79 10.53
CA ARG A 245 17.44 -10.46 9.13
C ARG A 245 16.90 -9.04 8.84
N LEU A 246 15.76 -8.68 9.42
CA LEU A 246 15.21 -7.33 9.27
C LEU A 246 16.21 -6.25 9.67
N ILE A 247 16.89 -6.43 10.79
CA ILE A 247 17.91 -5.49 11.27
C ILE A 247 19.16 -5.49 10.39
N ARG A 248 19.62 -6.66 9.93
CA ARG A 248 20.75 -6.76 9.00
C ARG A 248 20.46 -6.00 7.70
N GLU A 249 19.30 -6.21 7.12
CA GLU A 249 18.87 -5.53 5.89
C GLU A 249 18.79 -4.01 6.08
N TYR A 250 18.22 -3.54 7.21
CA TYR A 250 18.21 -2.13 7.55
C TYR A 250 19.64 -1.56 7.62
N LYS A 251 20.52 -2.17 8.41
CA LYS A 251 21.89 -1.69 8.61
C LYS A 251 22.72 -1.71 7.32
N THR A 252 22.52 -2.74 6.50
CA THR A 252 23.21 -2.88 5.21
C THR A 252 22.71 -1.81 4.24
N GLY A 253 21.41 -1.67 4.09
CA GLY A 253 20.80 -0.65 3.23
C GLY A 253 21.15 0.78 3.70
N PHE A 254 21.16 1.04 5.02
CA PHE A 254 21.57 2.34 5.53
C PHE A 254 23.02 2.67 5.16
N ARG A 255 23.96 1.72 5.27
CA ARG A 255 25.35 1.93 4.87
C ARG A 255 25.48 2.15 3.36
N GLN A 256 24.78 1.33 2.57
CA GLN A 256 24.82 1.37 1.12
C GLN A 256 24.27 2.69 0.56
N PHE A 257 23.14 3.15 1.09
CA PHE A 257 22.44 4.34 0.59
C PHE A 257 22.68 5.61 1.41
N LYS A 258 23.66 5.60 2.30
CA LYS A 258 23.94 6.71 3.24
C LYS A 258 24.08 8.08 2.58
N GLY A 259 24.71 8.14 1.40
CA GLY A 259 24.85 9.39 0.64
C GLY A 259 23.49 9.90 0.18
N LEU A 260 22.69 9.02 -0.46
CA LEU A 260 21.36 9.37 -0.95
C LEU A 260 20.40 9.76 0.18
N TYR A 261 20.49 9.11 1.33
CA TYR A 261 19.66 9.49 2.50
C TYR A 261 19.97 10.90 3.01
N ARG A 262 21.21 11.38 2.90
CA ARG A 262 21.54 12.77 3.23
C ARG A 262 20.89 13.78 2.27
N ASP A 263 20.73 13.37 1.03
CA ASP A 263 20.17 14.23 -0.02
C ASP A 263 18.63 14.22 0.00
N VAL A 264 18.03 13.08 0.38
CA VAL A 264 16.57 12.90 0.43
C VAL A 264 15.98 13.45 1.72
N PHE A 265 16.61 13.18 2.86
CA PHE A 265 16.06 13.47 4.18
C PHE A 265 16.66 14.72 4.80
N SER A 266 15.85 15.38 5.65
CA SER A 266 16.33 16.47 6.49
C SER A 266 17.47 16.02 7.40
N PRO A 267 18.36 16.94 7.84
CA PRO A 267 19.47 16.61 8.74
C PRO A 267 18.99 15.90 10.02
N GLU A 268 17.86 16.30 10.59
CA GLU A 268 17.28 15.70 11.78
C GLU A 268 16.84 14.26 11.52
N CYS A 269 16.12 14.03 10.41
CA CYS A 269 15.66 12.70 10.01
C CYS A 269 16.86 11.78 9.74
N PHE A 270 17.86 12.26 9.01
CA PHE A 270 19.07 11.49 8.70
C PHE A 270 19.85 11.10 9.96
N GLU A 271 20.08 12.02 10.91
CA GLU A 271 20.81 11.70 12.15
C GLU A 271 20.03 10.73 13.03
N GLU A 272 18.70 10.75 13.04
CA GLU A 272 17.89 9.78 13.75
C GLU A 272 18.02 8.38 13.13
N LEU A 273 17.95 8.28 11.80
CA LEU A 273 18.19 7.00 11.09
C LEU A 273 19.60 6.46 11.36
N LYS A 274 20.60 7.33 11.42
CA LYS A 274 21.98 6.96 11.73
C LYS A 274 22.13 6.43 13.16
N LYS A 275 21.46 7.04 14.14
CA LYS A 275 21.41 6.53 15.52
C LYS A 275 20.81 5.13 15.56
N CYS A 276 19.66 4.91 14.87
CA CYS A 276 19.04 3.60 14.78
C CYS A 276 20.00 2.55 14.20
N ALA A 277 20.79 2.90 13.19
CA ALA A 277 21.77 1.98 12.58
C ALA A 277 22.90 1.57 13.55
N GLY A 278 23.20 2.39 14.55
CA GLY A 278 24.17 2.11 15.61
C GLY A 278 23.67 1.20 16.72
N LEU A 279 22.36 0.99 16.84
CA LEU A 279 21.80 0.21 17.95
C LEU A 279 22.06 -1.28 17.83
N ALA A 280 22.25 -1.94 18.99
CA ALA A 280 22.27 -3.40 19.06
C ALA A 280 20.87 -3.99 18.77
N PRO A 281 20.75 -5.22 18.22
CA PRO A 281 19.45 -5.77 17.82
C PRO A 281 18.38 -5.73 18.92
N ARG A 282 18.69 -6.17 20.13
CA ARG A 282 17.72 -6.14 21.26
C ARG A 282 17.29 -4.75 21.71
N LYS A 283 18.08 -3.71 21.38
CA LYS A 283 17.78 -2.30 21.69
C LYS A 283 17.32 -1.54 20.46
N PHE A 284 17.17 -2.22 19.33
CA PHE A 284 16.82 -1.57 18.09
C PHE A 284 15.41 -0.94 18.19
N THR A 285 15.36 0.36 17.96
CA THR A 285 14.13 1.13 17.90
C THR A 285 14.25 2.19 16.84
N MET A 286 13.20 2.37 16.06
CA MET A 286 13.01 3.49 15.15
C MET A 286 11.76 4.22 15.62
N PRO A 287 11.88 5.46 16.15
CA PRO A 287 10.73 6.25 16.58
C PRO A 287 9.68 6.37 15.47
N VAL A 288 8.41 6.39 15.86
CA VAL A 288 7.30 6.55 14.89
C VAL A 288 7.40 7.90 14.19
N GLU A 289 7.85 8.91 14.92
CA GLU A 289 8.10 10.28 14.42
C GLU A 289 9.13 10.30 13.29
N ALA A 290 10.22 9.58 13.47
CA ALA A 290 11.25 9.44 12.43
C ALA A 290 10.71 8.69 11.21
N TRP A 291 9.91 7.64 11.44
CA TRP A 291 9.28 6.89 10.36
C TRP A 291 8.26 7.73 9.58
N ALA A 292 7.42 8.50 10.26
CA ALA A 292 6.49 9.43 9.61
C ALA A 292 7.24 10.46 8.74
N LYS A 293 8.33 11.05 9.27
CA LYS A 293 9.19 11.96 8.49
C LYS A 293 9.79 11.28 7.27
N VAL A 294 10.29 10.04 7.40
CA VAL A 294 10.80 9.27 6.25
C VAL A 294 9.75 9.19 5.15
N LEU A 295 8.51 8.82 5.47
CA LEU A 295 7.46 8.70 4.46
C LEU A 295 7.05 10.05 3.88
N PHE A 296 6.91 11.08 4.70
CA PHE A 296 6.52 12.42 4.26
C PHE A 296 7.58 13.09 3.39
N GLU A 297 8.85 13.02 3.81
CA GLU A 297 9.95 13.58 3.03
C GLU A 297 10.21 12.79 1.74
N THR A 298 9.99 11.45 1.76
CA THR A 298 10.02 10.62 0.55
C THR A 298 8.89 11.01 -0.40
N ALA A 299 7.66 11.19 0.08
CA ALA A 299 6.53 11.62 -0.76
C ALA A 299 6.77 13.01 -1.35
N ALA A 300 7.33 13.94 -0.57
CA ALA A 300 7.70 15.27 -1.05
C ALA A 300 8.80 15.21 -2.13
N THR A 301 9.79 14.35 -1.94
CA THR A 301 10.84 14.11 -2.94
C THR A 301 10.28 13.42 -4.17
N PHE A 302 9.42 12.44 -4.00
CA PHE A 302 8.74 11.72 -5.08
C PHE A 302 7.97 12.66 -6.01
N HIS A 303 7.31 13.67 -5.46
CA HIS A 303 6.63 14.71 -6.23
C HIS A 303 7.58 15.50 -7.14
N SER A 304 8.81 15.74 -6.69
CA SER A 304 9.82 16.46 -7.46
C SER A 304 10.68 15.57 -8.36
N TRP A 305 10.57 14.26 -8.23
CA TRP A 305 11.34 13.29 -9.02
C TRP A 305 10.68 13.03 -10.37
N THR A 306 11.35 13.33 -11.45
CA THR A 306 10.74 13.34 -12.80
C THR A 306 10.88 12.04 -13.58
N THR A 307 11.86 11.19 -13.23
CA THR A 307 12.15 9.95 -13.96
C THR A 307 12.41 8.80 -12.99
N ASN A 308 12.07 7.55 -13.41
CA ASN A 308 12.29 6.31 -12.67
C ASN A 308 11.92 6.37 -11.16
N ARG A 309 10.78 6.94 -10.86
CA ARG A 309 10.28 7.22 -9.50
C ARG A 309 10.20 5.98 -8.61
N ALA A 310 10.04 4.81 -9.20
CA ALA A 310 10.03 3.54 -8.48
C ALA A 310 11.36 3.27 -7.74
N GLN A 311 12.49 3.82 -8.21
CA GLN A 311 13.76 3.67 -7.50
C GLN A 311 13.82 4.41 -6.18
N LEU A 312 13.14 5.54 -6.05
CA LEU A 312 13.04 6.24 -4.77
C LEU A 312 12.35 5.36 -3.71
N VAL A 313 11.33 4.61 -4.12
CA VAL A 313 10.66 3.64 -3.22
C VAL A 313 11.62 2.51 -2.81
N ASN A 314 12.53 2.09 -3.69
CA ASN A 314 13.56 1.09 -3.34
C ASN A 314 14.48 1.59 -2.21
N LEU A 315 14.79 2.89 -2.15
CA LEU A 315 15.59 3.46 -1.06
C LEU A 315 14.89 3.36 0.30
N VAL A 316 13.56 3.38 0.30
CA VAL A 316 12.77 3.28 1.55
C VAL A 316 12.63 1.83 2.03
N THR A 317 12.84 0.84 1.16
CA THR A 317 12.68 -0.58 1.52
C THR A 317 13.51 -0.99 2.76
N PRO A 318 14.82 -0.73 2.86
CA PRO A 318 15.57 -1.06 4.07
C PRO A 318 15.06 -0.31 5.32
N LEU A 319 14.61 0.92 5.17
CA LEU A 319 14.08 1.71 6.28
C LEU A 319 12.76 1.13 6.78
N TYR A 320 11.90 0.66 5.87
CA TYR A 320 10.69 -0.08 6.21
C TYR A 320 10.99 -1.36 6.98
N LEU A 321 11.99 -2.15 6.58
CA LEU A 321 12.38 -3.36 7.32
C LEU A 321 12.85 -3.00 8.75
N GLY A 322 13.58 -1.89 8.90
CA GLY A 322 13.91 -1.33 10.21
C GLY A 322 12.69 -0.93 11.02
N ARG A 323 11.69 -0.30 10.39
CA ARG A 323 10.42 0.03 11.07
C ARG A 323 9.68 -1.22 11.55
N VAL A 324 9.60 -2.25 10.71
CA VAL A 324 8.99 -3.56 11.08
C VAL A 324 9.74 -4.17 12.26
N ALA A 325 11.07 -4.18 12.24
CA ALA A 325 11.87 -4.68 13.37
C ALA A 325 11.59 -3.88 14.66
N SER A 326 11.47 -2.57 14.57
CA SER A 326 11.12 -1.71 15.71
C SER A 326 9.71 -2.02 16.26
N PHE A 327 8.74 -2.22 15.39
CA PHE A 327 7.39 -2.61 15.77
C PHE A 327 7.37 -3.97 16.48
N ILE A 328 8.07 -4.98 15.94
CA ILE A 328 8.21 -6.30 16.55
C ILE A 328 8.83 -6.18 17.94
N ASN A 329 9.90 -5.40 18.07
CA ASN A 329 10.61 -5.24 19.35
C ASN A 329 9.71 -4.60 20.42
N ARG A 330 8.91 -3.59 20.04
CA ARG A 330 7.96 -2.91 20.92
C ARG A 330 6.80 -3.81 21.35
N THR A 331 6.32 -4.67 20.43
CA THR A 331 5.09 -5.47 20.66
C THR A 331 5.36 -6.92 21.03
N ARG A 332 6.62 -7.29 21.24
CA ARG A 332 7.04 -8.69 21.47
C ARG A 332 6.21 -9.37 22.56
N ASP A 333 6.09 -8.73 23.70
CA ASP A 333 5.45 -9.26 24.90
C ASP A 333 3.96 -8.85 25.02
N MET A 334 3.39 -8.25 23.97
CA MET A 334 2.00 -7.81 23.89
C MET A 334 1.12 -8.86 23.24
N THR A 335 -0.16 -8.87 23.60
CA THR A 335 -1.19 -9.60 22.84
C THR A 335 -1.42 -8.93 21.47
N THR A 336 -2.14 -9.61 20.57
CA THR A 336 -2.56 -9.03 19.28
C THR A 336 -3.40 -7.77 19.49
N GLU A 337 -4.31 -7.77 20.47
CA GLU A 337 -5.14 -6.61 20.79
C GLU A 337 -4.32 -5.43 21.34
N GLN A 338 -3.35 -5.67 22.22
CA GLN A 338 -2.44 -4.64 22.70
C GLN A 338 -1.58 -4.05 21.59
N ALA A 339 -1.12 -4.89 20.65
CA ALA A 339 -0.38 -4.44 19.49
C ALA A 339 -1.25 -3.60 18.52
N GLU A 340 -2.56 -3.84 18.46
CA GLU A 340 -3.51 -3.02 17.70
C GLU A 340 -3.59 -1.60 18.27
N GLN A 341 -3.55 -1.42 19.58
CA GLN A 341 -3.48 -0.09 20.19
C GLN A 341 -2.21 0.67 19.79
N VAL A 342 -1.07 -0.05 19.67
CA VAL A 342 0.17 0.55 19.17
C VAL A 342 0.03 1.03 17.71
N VAL A 343 -0.73 0.31 16.89
CA VAL A 343 -1.04 0.75 15.51
C VAL A 343 -1.91 2.01 15.51
N GLU A 344 -2.91 2.08 16.41
CA GLU A 344 -3.76 3.27 16.53
C GLU A 344 -2.99 4.50 17.02
N GLU A 345 -2.11 4.36 18.02
CA GLU A 345 -1.22 5.42 18.49
C GLU A 345 -0.32 5.93 17.37
N GLN A 346 0.26 5.00 16.59
CA GLN A 346 1.07 5.34 15.44
C GLN A 346 0.28 6.12 14.39
N ALA A 347 -0.92 5.70 14.07
CA ALA A 347 -1.77 6.37 13.09
C ALA A 347 -2.18 7.78 13.57
N GLN A 348 -2.44 7.97 14.87
CA GLN A 348 -2.69 9.28 15.45
C GLN A 348 -1.49 10.21 15.28
N LEU A 349 -0.29 9.72 15.55
CA LEU A 349 0.94 10.50 15.39
C LEU A 349 1.14 10.95 13.91
N PHE A 350 0.80 10.11 12.95
CA PHE A 350 0.81 10.50 11.53
C PHE A 350 -0.18 11.63 11.25
N GLU A 351 -1.39 11.61 11.85
CA GLU A 351 -2.35 12.71 11.72
C GLU A 351 -1.77 14.02 12.31
N ASP A 352 -1.18 13.96 13.50
CA ASP A 352 -0.62 15.12 14.20
C ASP A 352 0.54 15.75 13.43
N GLN A 353 1.29 14.95 12.69
CA GLN A 353 2.42 15.39 11.87
C GLN A 353 2.05 15.74 10.41
N LYS A 354 0.80 15.60 10.02
CA LYS A 354 0.36 15.81 8.63
C LYS A 354 0.78 17.15 8.06
N ASP A 355 0.71 18.22 8.84
CA ASP A 355 1.05 19.57 8.38
C ASP A 355 2.55 19.73 8.05
N SER A 356 3.39 18.77 8.45
CA SER A 356 4.79 18.70 8.02
C SER A 356 4.96 18.19 6.58
N ILE A 357 3.91 17.63 5.97
CA ILE A 357 3.93 17.21 4.56
C ILE A 357 3.94 18.46 3.69
N LYS A 358 5.12 18.93 3.38
CA LYS A 358 5.33 19.99 2.40
C LYS A 358 5.61 19.35 1.05
N LEU A 359 4.57 19.05 0.28
CA LEU A 359 4.78 18.77 -1.14
C LEU A 359 5.36 20.05 -1.73
N LYS A 360 6.65 20.02 -2.00
CA LYS A 360 7.37 21.17 -2.54
C LYS A 360 6.88 21.38 -3.96
N THR A 361 6.10 22.39 -4.19
CA THR A 361 5.75 22.84 -5.54
C THR A 361 7.05 23.18 -6.24
N LEU A 362 7.43 22.40 -7.24
CA LEU A 362 8.49 22.80 -8.15
C LEU A 362 7.99 24.01 -8.93
N VAL A 363 8.46 25.18 -8.54
CA VAL A 363 8.55 26.27 -9.50
C VAL A 363 9.55 25.79 -10.54
N SER A 364 9.11 25.67 -11.78
CA SER A 364 9.99 25.38 -12.92
C SER A 364 11.04 26.47 -13.00
N SER A 365 12.13 26.32 -12.26
CA SER A 365 13.30 27.17 -12.41
C SER A 365 14.10 26.57 -13.56
N VAL A 366 14.32 27.38 -14.56
CA VAL A 366 15.34 27.12 -15.58
C VAL A 366 16.65 26.90 -14.82
N VAL A 367 17.16 25.67 -14.89
CA VAL A 367 18.45 25.33 -14.28
C VAL A 367 19.49 26.18 -14.98
N ASP A 368 20.20 27.04 -14.22
CA ASP A 368 21.26 27.87 -14.80
C ASP A 368 22.43 27.00 -15.26
N LYS A 369 23.25 27.54 -16.14
CA LYS A 369 24.35 26.82 -16.79
C LYS A 369 25.37 26.28 -15.76
N GLU A 370 25.64 27.00 -14.66
CA GLU A 370 26.58 26.59 -13.61
C GLU A 370 26.02 25.38 -12.83
N THR A 371 24.72 25.38 -12.56
CA THR A 371 24.02 24.27 -11.91
C THR A 371 23.98 23.03 -12.82
N GLN A 372 23.77 23.19 -14.13
CA GLN A 372 23.83 22.12 -15.09
C GLN A 372 25.23 21.47 -15.17
N GLU A 373 26.30 22.26 -15.17
CA GLU A 373 27.67 21.74 -15.16
C GLU A 373 27.97 20.92 -13.88
N LYS A 374 27.48 21.37 -12.70
CA LYS A 374 27.60 20.62 -11.44
C LYS A 374 26.86 19.30 -11.49
N ILE A 375 25.67 19.28 -12.08
CA ILE A 375 24.88 18.09 -12.31
C ILE A 375 25.64 17.09 -13.19
N ASP A 376 26.23 17.54 -14.28
CA ASP A 376 26.97 16.71 -15.22
C ASP A 376 28.23 16.10 -14.59
N VAL A 377 28.90 16.83 -13.69
CA VAL A 377 30.03 16.33 -12.88
C VAL A 377 29.58 15.21 -11.92
N VAL A 378 28.48 15.42 -11.22
CA VAL A 378 27.90 14.37 -10.31
C VAL A 378 27.47 13.14 -11.10
N LYS A 379 26.88 13.33 -12.27
CA LYS A 379 26.52 12.28 -13.24
C LYS A 379 27.72 11.42 -13.61
N SER A 380 28.77 12.06 -14.04
CA SER A 380 29.98 11.39 -14.47
C SER A 380 30.67 10.61 -13.34
N ARG A 381 30.55 11.07 -12.09
CA ARG A 381 31.04 10.36 -10.90
C ARG A 381 30.18 9.16 -10.54
N LEU A 382 28.85 9.29 -10.60
CA LEU A 382 27.91 8.18 -10.32
C LEU A 382 28.06 7.05 -11.34
N ILE A 383 28.17 7.37 -12.63
CA ILE A 383 28.39 6.39 -13.70
C ILE A 383 29.72 5.64 -13.48
N ARG A 384 30.81 6.35 -13.12
CA ARG A 384 32.13 5.74 -12.92
C ARG A 384 32.25 4.89 -11.68
N ASN A 385 31.62 5.29 -10.56
CA ASN A 385 31.85 4.68 -9.27
C ASN A 385 30.87 3.54 -8.91
N MET A 386 29.75 3.40 -9.63
CA MET A 386 28.67 2.52 -9.21
C MET A 386 28.14 1.59 -10.31
N ASN A 387 28.78 1.50 -11.48
CA ASN A 387 28.28 0.71 -12.63
C ASN A 387 26.80 0.99 -12.96
N TYR A 388 26.30 2.20 -12.70
CA TYR A 388 24.95 2.60 -13.09
C TYR A 388 24.85 2.75 -14.60
N CYS A 389 23.74 2.26 -15.17
CA CYS A 389 23.41 2.60 -16.56
C CYS A 389 23.10 4.10 -16.66
N GLU A 390 23.28 4.65 -17.86
CA GLU A 390 23.11 6.09 -18.12
C GLU A 390 21.71 6.62 -17.73
N ILE A 391 20.69 5.79 -17.87
CA ILE A 391 19.30 6.08 -17.47
C ILE A 391 19.18 6.27 -15.94
N CYS A 392 19.76 5.36 -15.16
CA CYS A 392 19.72 5.45 -13.70
C CYS A 392 20.48 6.67 -13.15
N ALA A 393 21.57 7.07 -13.82
CA ALA A 393 22.33 8.25 -13.47
C ALA A 393 21.58 9.55 -13.78
N THR A 394 20.79 9.57 -14.84
CA THR A 394 19.96 10.73 -15.23
C THR A 394 18.89 11.02 -14.19
N ASP A 395 18.29 9.98 -13.60
CA ASP A 395 17.25 10.12 -12.57
C ASP A 395 17.78 10.73 -11.26
N VAL A 396 18.93 10.26 -10.80
CA VAL A 396 19.62 10.83 -9.63
C VAL A 396 19.98 12.30 -9.86
N LEU A 397 20.29 12.66 -11.10
CA LEU A 397 20.70 14.01 -11.46
C LEU A 397 19.58 15.01 -11.58
N ASN A 398 18.45 14.60 -12.13
CA ASN A 398 17.26 15.45 -12.15
C ASN A 398 16.83 15.80 -10.70
N TYR A 399 17.07 14.88 -9.78
CA TYR A 399 16.87 15.14 -8.36
C TYR A 399 17.90 16.13 -7.78
N VAL A 400 19.19 15.92 -8.06
CA VAL A 400 20.27 16.82 -7.64
C VAL A 400 20.03 18.23 -8.21
N ALA A 401 19.63 18.34 -9.48
CA ALA A 401 19.23 19.60 -10.11
C ALA A 401 18.08 20.29 -9.36
N SER A 402 17.09 19.51 -8.92
CA SER A 402 15.96 20.05 -8.14
C SER A 402 16.37 20.59 -6.77
N ILE A 403 17.42 20.03 -6.15
CA ILE A 403 18.00 20.55 -4.89
C ILE A 403 18.73 21.87 -5.12
N PHE A 404 19.56 21.96 -6.14
CA PHE A 404 20.32 23.19 -6.48
C PHE A 404 19.41 24.33 -6.95
N ALA A 405 18.35 24.02 -7.71
CA ALA A 405 17.35 25.01 -8.13
C ALA A 405 16.55 25.63 -6.97
N ARG A 406 16.55 25.00 -5.79
CA ARG A 406 15.84 25.49 -4.60
C ARG A 406 16.61 26.51 -3.75
N GLY A 407 17.84 26.86 -4.13
CA GLY A 407 18.61 27.92 -3.44
C GLY A 407 19.06 27.59 -2.01
N ASP A 408 18.96 26.34 -1.55
CA ASP A 408 19.28 25.94 -0.17
C ASP A 408 20.76 25.59 0.05
N VAL A 409 21.61 25.86 -0.92
CA VAL A 409 23.08 25.80 -0.71
C VAL A 409 23.56 27.16 -0.26
N LYS A 410 23.45 27.45 1.04
CA LYS A 410 24.27 28.52 1.66
C LYS A 410 25.73 28.20 1.36
N LYS A 411 26.40 29.17 0.68
CA LYS A 411 27.84 29.14 0.51
C LYS A 411 28.50 28.93 1.88
N LYS A 412 29.18 27.84 2.04
CA LYS A 412 30.32 27.68 2.93
C LYS A 412 31.44 27.02 2.15
#